data_3ef7dca56a9dfb42fae6643a1b6c9302
#
_entry.id   3ef7dca56a9dfb42fae6643a1b6c9302
#
_cell.length_a   1.000
_cell.length_b   1.000
_cell.length_c   1.000
_cell.angle_alpha   90.00
_cell.angle_beta   90.00
_cell.angle_gamma   90.00
#
_symmetry.space_group_name_H-M   'P 1'
#
loop_
_entity.id
_entity.type
_entity.pdbx_description
1 polymer ?
#
loop_
_entity_poly.entity_id
_entity_poly.type
_entity_poly.pdbx_seq_one_letter_code
_entity_poly.pdbx_strand_id
1 'polypeptide(L)' 'MTEDLKESILKHLATVSQAKNRDVARAINVEKPLVDKAIAELAKEDKIEYRSYGGITYIAIKGKTEAV' A
#
# COMPACT_ATOMS: atom_id res chain seq x y z
N MET A 1 -7.38 -12.42 8.62
CA MET A 1 -7.15 -13.03 7.32
C MET A 1 -6.54 -12.07 6.34
N THR A 2 -5.98 -12.60 5.29
CA THR A 2 -5.28 -11.79 4.31
C THR A 2 -6.21 -10.78 3.64
N GLU A 3 -7.44 -11.17 3.40
CA GLU A 3 -8.41 -10.28 2.76
C GLU A 3 -8.67 -9.03 3.60
N ASP A 4 -8.86 -9.22 4.90
CA ASP A 4 -9.10 -8.07 5.79
C ASP A 4 -7.87 -7.16 5.82
N LEU A 5 -6.70 -7.76 5.80
CA LEU A 5 -5.47 -7.01 5.82
C LEU A 5 -5.34 -6.18 4.54
N LYS A 6 -5.63 -6.78 3.41
CA LYS A 6 -5.58 -6.07 2.14
C LYS A 6 -6.54 -4.90 2.12
N GLU A 7 -7.74 -5.11 2.65
CA GLU A 7 -8.73 -4.05 2.73
C GLU A 7 -8.26 -2.89 3.59
N SER A 8 -7.67 -3.21 4.73
CA SER A 8 -7.15 -2.17 5.62
C SER A 8 -6.09 -1.35 4.93
N ILE A 9 -5.21 -2.02 4.18
CA ILE A 9 -4.15 -1.33 3.45
C ILE A 9 -4.75 -0.41 2.40
N LEU A 10 -5.71 -0.92 1.64
CA LEU A 10 -6.33 -0.11 0.59
C LEU A 10 -7.07 1.08 1.18
N LYS A 11 -7.75 0.89 2.30
CA LYS A 11 -8.45 1.98 2.95
C LYS A 11 -7.47 3.08 3.38
N HIS A 12 -6.35 2.68 3.94
CA HIS A 12 -5.35 3.66 4.35
C HIS A 12 -4.79 4.40 3.15
N LEU A 13 -4.46 3.66 2.09
CA LEU A 13 -3.89 4.25 0.90
C LEU A 13 -4.87 5.19 0.21
N ALA A 14 -6.17 5.01 0.45
CA ALA A 14 -7.17 5.91 -0.13
C ALA A 14 -7.12 7.28 0.52
N THR A 15 -6.54 7.38 1.73
CA THR A 15 -6.49 8.65 2.44
C THR A 15 -5.19 9.41 2.20
N VAL A 16 -4.24 8.81 1.48
CA VAL A 16 -2.95 9.45 1.21
C VAL A 16 -2.64 9.32 -0.26
N SER A 17 -1.68 10.12 -0.73
CA SER A 17 -1.25 10.03 -2.13
C SER A 17 -0.37 8.82 -2.34
N GLN A 18 0.49 8.56 -1.37
CA GLN A 18 1.41 7.43 -1.41
C GLN A 18 1.97 7.23 -0.01
N ALA A 19 2.51 6.06 0.24
CA ALA A 19 3.05 5.75 1.56
C ALA A 19 4.11 4.67 1.44
N LYS A 20 4.96 4.59 2.46
CA LYS A 20 5.93 3.49 2.52
C LYS A 20 5.28 2.30 3.21
N ASN A 21 5.81 1.11 2.93
CA ASN A 21 5.31 -0.09 3.59
C ASN A 21 5.31 0.07 5.10
N ARG A 22 6.38 0.65 5.63
CA ARG A 22 6.51 0.84 7.07
C ARG A 22 5.42 1.77 7.61
N ASP A 23 5.15 2.85 6.89
CA ASP A 23 4.12 3.79 7.32
C ASP A 23 2.75 3.13 7.33
N VAL A 24 2.47 2.31 6.33
CA VAL A 24 1.21 1.59 6.28
C VAL A 24 1.09 0.64 7.46
N ALA A 25 2.17 -0.10 7.73
CA ALA A 25 2.16 -1.07 8.83
C ALA A 25 1.86 -0.37 10.15
N ARG A 26 2.42 0.81 10.35
CA ARG A 26 2.17 1.58 11.56
C ARG A 26 0.75 2.08 11.63
N ALA A 27 0.27 2.59 10.51
CA ALA A 27 -1.06 3.19 10.46
C ALA A 27 -2.15 2.17 10.76
N ILE A 28 -2.00 0.95 10.27
CA ILE A 28 -3.02 -0.06 10.50
C ILE A 28 -2.68 -0.99 11.65
N ASN A 29 -1.52 -0.73 12.30
CA ASN A 29 -1.10 -1.48 13.49
C ASN A 29 -0.93 -2.98 13.21
N VAL A 30 -0.24 -3.29 12.13
CA VAL A 30 0.04 -4.66 11.73
C VAL A 30 1.55 -4.79 11.51
N GLU A 31 2.09 -5.96 11.76
CA GLU A 31 3.53 -6.18 11.60
C GLU A 31 3.96 -6.00 10.15
N LYS A 32 5.11 -5.36 9.97
CA LYS A 32 5.60 -5.05 8.64
C LYS A 32 5.71 -6.26 7.72
N PRO A 33 6.24 -7.42 8.18
CA PRO A 33 6.33 -8.57 7.28
C PRO A 33 4.99 -9.00 6.70
N LEU A 34 3.94 -8.91 7.50
CA LEU A 34 2.60 -9.26 7.02
C LEU A 34 2.11 -8.23 6.01
N VAL A 35 2.39 -6.96 6.29
CA VAL A 35 2.02 -5.87 5.39
C VAL A 35 2.78 -6.01 4.09
N ASP A 36 4.07 -6.32 4.15
CA ASP A 36 4.87 -6.49 2.94
C ASP A 36 4.28 -7.57 2.04
N LYS A 37 3.86 -8.67 2.65
CA LYS A 37 3.30 -9.77 1.88
C LYS A 37 1.97 -9.38 1.25
N ALA A 38 1.12 -8.73 2.01
CA ALA A 38 -0.18 -8.30 1.50
C ALA A 38 -0.01 -7.27 0.38
N ILE A 39 0.96 -6.37 0.53
CA ILE A 39 1.22 -5.36 -0.49
C ILE A 39 1.69 -6.02 -1.78
N ALA A 40 2.55 -7.03 -1.66
CA ALA A 40 3.02 -7.75 -2.84
C ALA A 40 1.86 -8.40 -3.58
N GLU A 41 0.90 -8.94 -2.83
CA GLU A 41 -0.27 -9.55 -3.45
C GLU A 41 -1.17 -8.52 -4.11
N LEU A 42 -1.34 -7.38 -3.46
CA LEU A 42 -2.13 -6.30 -4.05
C LEU A 42 -1.51 -5.79 -5.34
N ALA A 43 -0.18 -5.69 -5.37
CA ALA A 43 0.51 -5.28 -6.57
C ALA A 43 0.30 -6.30 -7.69
N LYS A 44 0.32 -7.57 -7.32
CA LYS A 44 0.10 -8.64 -8.27
C LYS A 44 -1.31 -8.57 -8.85
N GLU A 45 -2.26 -8.17 -8.01
CA GLU A 45 -3.65 -8.03 -8.42
C GLU A 45 -3.91 -6.72 -9.13
N ASP A 46 -2.86 -5.92 -9.32
CA ASP A 46 -2.97 -4.67 -10.05
C ASP A 46 -3.82 -3.63 -9.33
N LYS A 47 -3.88 -3.71 -8.02
CA LYS A 47 -4.68 -2.77 -7.23
C LYS A 47 -3.86 -1.63 -6.67
N ILE A 48 -2.55 -1.82 -6.59
CA ILE A 48 -1.64 -0.76 -6.15
C ILE A 48 -0.45 -0.74 -7.09
N GLU A 49 0.29 0.34 -7.03
CA GLU A 49 1.49 0.47 -7.85
C GLU A 49 2.64 0.95 -6.98
N TYR A 50 3.85 0.62 -7.40
CA TYR A 50 5.05 1.08 -6.71
C TYR A 50 5.56 2.34 -7.37
N ARG A 51 6.07 3.25 -6.56
CA ARG A 51 6.70 4.48 -7.04
C ARG A 51 8.03 4.64 -6.33
N SER A 52 9.02 5.08 -7.08
CA SER A 52 10.35 5.23 -6.54
C SER A 52 10.79 6.67 -6.71
N TYR A 53 11.15 7.31 -5.61
CA TYR A 53 11.65 8.68 -5.62
C TYR A 53 12.88 8.77 -4.74
N GLY A 54 13.99 9.21 -5.34
CA GLY A 54 15.21 9.39 -4.57
C GLY A 54 15.68 8.15 -3.84
N GLY A 55 15.48 6.99 -4.43
CA GLY A 55 15.91 5.74 -3.81
C GLY A 55 14.94 5.17 -2.79
N ILE A 56 13.81 5.85 -2.58
CA ILE A 56 12.79 5.37 -1.64
C ILE A 56 11.60 4.85 -2.42
N THR A 57 11.11 3.69 -2.03
CA THR A 57 9.97 3.08 -2.69
C THR A 57 8.69 3.37 -1.93
N TYR A 58 7.71 3.90 -2.65
CA TYR A 58 6.39 4.17 -2.11
C TYR A 58 5.36 3.29 -2.78
N ILE A 59 4.21 3.16 -2.16
CA ILE A 59 3.08 2.46 -2.76
C ILE A 59 1.90 3.40 -2.78
N ALA A 60 1.05 3.21 -3.78
CA ALA A 60 -0.15 4.04 -3.95
C ALA A 60 -1.21 3.21 -4.62
N ILE A 61 -2.46 3.62 -4.45
CA ILE A 61 -3.56 2.95 -5.14
C ILE A 61 -3.41 3.22 -6.63
N LYS A 62 -3.48 2.16 -7.41
CA LYS A 62 -3.28 2.28 -8.84
C LYS A 62 -4.35 3.19 -9.46
N GLY A 63 -3.89 4.15 -10.23
CA GLY A 63 -4.79 5.05 -10.92
C GLY A 63 -5.32 6.19 -10.08
N LYS A 64 -5.07 6.18 -8.78
CA LYS A 64 -5.63 7.22 -7.92
C LYS A 64 -5.13 8.61 -8.27
N THR A 65 -3.85 8.71 -8.57
CA THR A 65 -3.25 10.00 -8.85
C THR A 65 -3.58 10.51 -10.25
N GLU A 66 -4.19 9.68 -11.04
CA GLU A 66 -4.59 10.07 -12.38
C GLU A 66 -5.85 10.86 -12.40
N ALA A 67 -6.54 10.86 -11.30
CA ALA A 67 -7.86 11.46 -11.23
C ALA A 67 -7.79 12.96 -11.10
N VAL A 68 -7.05 13.61 -11.91
CA VAL A 68 -6.91 15.06 -11.80
C VAL A 68 -7.72 15.76 -12.87
#